data_ee767486353521ac4ae3bd346ed967cb
#
_entry.id   ee767486353521ac4ae3bd346ed967cb
#
_cell.length_a   1.000
_cell.length_b   1.000
_cell.length_c   1.000
_cell.angle_alpha   90.00
_cell.angle_beta   90.00
_cell.angle_gamma   90.00
#
_symmetry.space_group_name_H-M   'P 1'
#
loop_
_entity.id
_entity.type
_entity.pdbx_description
1 polymer ?
#
loop_
_entity_poly.entity_id
_entity_poly.type
_entity_poly.pdbx_seq_one_letter_code
_entity_poly.pdbx_strand_id
1 'polypeptide(L)'
;MEKKIFTFLLFLFLSSCGYEAIYSQKNRVNYAFKISELELSGDRQVNLKMKQILNNYRNPSIIIEDGKNFELKISSESEKITTTKDAAGNATKFKNEITINVQVSMGGTLKTSFSVAENFIYNNNSNTSELRTYENQIKNNLTEAAVDKIVFKLAHTK
;
A
#
# COMPACT_ATOMS: atom_id res chain seq x y z
N MET A 1 10.23 11.90 54.58
CA MET A 1 11.04 11.33 53.49
C MET A 1 10.25 10.49 52.49
N GLU A 2 9.24 9.77 52.92
CA GLU A 2 8.44 8.86 52.08
C GLU A 2 7.70 9.53 50.91
N LYS A 3 7.14 10.73 51.12
CA LYS A 3 6.42 11.45 50.04
C LYS A 3 7.33 11.85 48.87
N LYS A 4 8.60 12.15 49.13
CA LYS A 4 9.58 12.52 48.10
C LYS A 4 10.03 11.30 47.29
N ILE A 5 10.09 10.13 47.90
CA ILE A 5 10.44 8.86 47.23
C ILE A 5 9.30 8.43 46.32
N PHE A 6 8.03 8.59 46.74
CA PHE A 6 6.86 8.27 45.93
C PHE A 6 6.74 9.16 44.68
N THR A 7 7.04 10.46 44.83
CA THR A 7 7.05 11.40 43.70
C THR A 7 8.16 11.07 42.68
N PHE A 8 9.33 10.66 43.17
CA PHE A 8 10.45 10.27 42.30
C PHE A 8 10.14 8.96 41.56
N LEU A 9 9.50 8.00 42.21
CA LEU A 9 9.08 6.72 41.59
C LEU A 9 8.03 6.97 40.51
N LEU A 10 7.08 7.89 40.70
CA LEU A 10 6.05 8.24 39.70
C LEU A 10 6.67 8.87 38.44
N PHE A 11 7.75 9.61 38.56
CA PHE A 11 8.45 10.19 37.40
C PHE A 11 9.19 9.15 36.55
N LEU A 12 9.60 8.02 37.12
CA LEU A 12 10.25 6.93 36.39
C LEU A 12 9.29 6.16 35.47
N PHE A 13 7.99 6.15 35.75
CA PHE A 13 6.99 5.50 34.90
C PHE A 13 6.55 6.34 33.68
N LEU A 14 6.87 7.64 33.65
CA LEU A 14 6.48 8.53 32.55
C LEU A 14 7.49 8.54 31.39
N SER A 15 8.66 7.95 31.55
CA SER A 15 9.72 7.94 30.54
C SER A 15 9.73 6.71 29.62
N SER A 16 8.72 5.81 29.71
CA SER A 16 8.70 4.52 28.98
C SER A 16 7.69 4.48 27.82
N CYS A 17 7.38 5.59 27.16
CA CYS A 17 6.66 5.55 25.89
C CYS A 17 7.61 5.88 24.74
N GLY A 18 8.57 4.99 24.49
CA GLY A 18 9.31 4.94 23.23
C GLY A 18 8.47 4.29 22.14
N TYR A 19 7.34 4.91 21.76
CA TYR A 19 6.60 4.50 20.55
C TYR A 19 7.33 5.09 19.33
N GLU A 20 8.30 4.36 18.82
CA GLU A 20 8.87 4.67 17.52
C GLU A 20 7.86 4.28 16.45
N ALA A 21 7.34 5.26 15.72
CA ALA A 21 6.46 4.99 14.60
C ALA A 21 7.20 4.11 13.58
N ILE A 22 6.73 2.88 13.39
CA ILE A 22 7.29 1.87 12.46
C ILE A 22 7.39 2.43 11.02
N TYR A 23 6.64 3.49 10.73
CA TYR A 23 6.64 4.24 9.46
C TYR A 23 7.49 5.52 9.49
N SER A 24 8.37 5.71 10.48
CA SER A 24 9.28 6.84 10.44
C SER A 24 10.20 6.71 9.23
N GLN A 25 10.50 7.83 8.57
CA GLN A 25 11.33 7.89 7.36
C GLN A 25 12.73 7.23 7.54
N LYS A 26 13.13 7.00 8.77
CA LYS A 26 14.40 6.39 9.15
C LYS A 26 14.47 4.89 8.90
N ASN A 27 13.32 4.20 8.83
CA ASN A 27 13.23 2.76 8.55
C ASN A 27 12.81 2.44 7.11
N ARG A 28 12.94 3.40 6.18
CA ARG A 28 12.83 3.09 4.76
C ARG A 28 13.94 2.10 4.43
N VAL A 29 13.55 0.85 4.22
CA VAL A 29 14.44 -0.15 3.62
C VAL A 29 15.03 0.51 2.38
N ASN A 30 16.33 0.69 2.37
CA ASN A 30 17.03 1.32 1.26
C ASN A 30 17.05 0.29 0.13
N TYR A 31 15.92 0.21 -0.61
CA TYR A 31 15.84 -0.67 -1.75
C TYR A 31 16.82 -0.16 -2.80
N ALA A 32 17.74 -1.01 -3.20
CA ALA A 32 18.76 -0.69 -4.20
C ALA A 32 18.17 -0.61 -5.62
N PHE A 33 17.05 0.14 -5.79
CA PHE A 33 16.45 0.43 -7.09
C PHE A 33 15.80 1.81 -7.13
N LYS A 34 15.64 2.31 -8.34
CA LYS A 34 14.95 3.56 -8.66
C LYS A 34 13.95 3.31 -9.78
N ILE A 35 12.84 4.04 -9.76
CA ILE A 35 11.88 4.06 -10.86
C ILE A 35 12.18 5.29 -11.71
N SER A 36 12.72 5.08 -12.91
CA SER A 36 13.02 6.14 -13.89
C SER A 36 11.78 6.58 -14.64
N GLU A 37 10.91 5.63 -15.02
CA GLU A 37 9.67 5.89 -15.74
C GLU A 37 8.52 5.11 -15.10
N LEU A 38 7.33 5.73 -15.05
CA LEU A 38 6.13 5.15 -14.48
C LEU A 38 4.92 5.47 -15.35
N GLU A 39 4.44 4.50 -16.10
CA GLU A 39 3.22 4.56 -16.90
C GLU A 39 2.10 3.82 -16.14
N LEU A 40 0.97 4.50 -15.90
CA LEU A 40 -0.19 3.95 -15.19
C LEU A 40 -1.43 4.00 -16.06
N SER A 41 -2.17 2.88 -16.13
CA SER A 41 -3.44 2.74 -16.84
C SER A 41 -4.47 1.99 -16.01
N GLY A 42 -5.78 2.13 -16.32
CA GLY A 42 -6.86 1.43 -15.64
C GLY A 42 -7.57 2.24 -14.55
N ASP A 43 -7.87 1.66 -13.38
CA ASP A 43 -8.66 2.31 -12.32
C ASP A 43 -7.98 3.59 -11.80
N ARG A 44 -8.70 4.71 -11.93
CA ARG A 44 -8.17 6.03 -11.57
C ARG A 44 -7.79 6.14 -10.10
N GLN A 45 -8.62 5.62 -9.18
CA GLN A 45 -8.38 5.77 -7.74
C GLN A 45 -7.16 4.93 -7.31
N VAL A 46 -7.08 3.69 -7.79
CA VAL A 46 -5.92 2.81 -7.57
C VAL A 46 -4.65 3.47 -8.10
N ASN A 47 -4.70 4.02 -9.33
CA ASN A 47 -3.56 4.68 -9.97
C ASN A 47 -3.08 5.92 -9.21
N LEU A 48 -4.00 6.75 -8.69
CA LEU A 48 -3.65 7.92 -7.89
C LEU A 48 -2.92 7.50 -6.59
N LYS A 49 -3.44 6.47 -5.90
CA LYS A 49 -2.82 5.96 -4.68
C LYS A 49 -1.47 5.31 -4.96
N MET A 50 -1.37 4.48 -6.01
CA MET A 50 -0.08 3.90 -6.44
C MET A 50 0.95 4.98 -6.76
N LYS A 51 0.56 5.99 -7.54
CA LYS A 51 1.45 7.10 -7.91
C LYS A 51 1.99 7.82 -6.68
N GLN A 52 1.13 8.08 -5.69
CA GLN A 52 1.53 8.72 -4.44
C GLN A 52 2.62 7.92 -3.72
N ILE A 53 2.49 6.60 -3.65
CA ILE A 53 3.44 5.74 -2.95
C ILE A 53 4.72 5.56 -3.78
N LEU A 54 4.58 5.20 -5.07
CA LEU A 54 5.72 4.90 -5.94
C LEU A 54 6.58 6.12 -6.27
N ASN A 55 6.06 7.35 -6.17
CA ASN A 55 6.85 8.56 -6.32
C ASN A 55 8.01 8.65 -5.31
N ASN A 56 7.91 8.00 -4.15
CA ASN A 56 9.02 7.93 -3.20
C ASN A 56 10.27 7.24 -3.78
N TYR A 57 10.09 6.36 -4.78
CA TYR A 57 11.17 5.62 -5.45
C TYR A 57 11.64 6.30 -6.76
N ARG A 58 11.06 7.46 -7.09
CA ARG A 58 11.40 8.25 -8.28
C ARG A 58 12.30 9.44 -7.97
N ASN A 59 12.66 9.67 -6.72
CA ASN A 59 13.42 10.84 -6.30
C ASN A 59 14.80 10.86 -6.99
N PRO A 60 15.15 11.93 -7.75
CA PRO A 60 16.43 12.07 -8.43
C PRO A 60 17.63 12.18 -7.46
N SER A 61 17.39 12.59 -6.20
CA SER A 61 18.44 12.70 -5.17
C SER A 61 18.91 11.35 -4.63
N ILE A 62 18.26 10.25 -4.99
CA ILE A 62 18.71 8.91 -4.63
C ILE A 62 19.79 8.50 -5.63
N ILE A 63 21.04 8.70 -5.27
CA ILE A 63 22.20 8.16 -6.01
C ILE A 63 22.36 6.71 -5.56
N ILE A 64 22.16 5.80 -6.48
CA ILE A 64 22.39 4.36 -6.26
C ILE A 64 23.57 3.99 -7.13
N GLU A 65 24.77 3.88 -6.53
CA GLU A 65 26.03 3.65 -7.27
C GLU A 65 26.04 2.37 -8.12
N ASP A 66 25.30 1.32 -7.70
CA ASP A 66 25.09 0.07 -8.47
C ASP A 66 23.60 -0.29 -8.57
N GLY A 67 22.72 0.70 -8.52
CA GLY A 67 21.29 0.49 -8.40
C GLY A 67 20.58 0.25 -9.74
N LYS A 68 19.52 -0.53 -9.66
CA LYS A 68 18.66 -0.86 -10.79
C LYS A 68 17.72 0.31 -11.09
N ASN A 69 17.73 0.77 -12.36
CA ASN A 69 16.79 1.77 -12.86
C ASN A 69 15.68 1.07 -13.63
N PHE A 70 14.49 1.02 -13.03
CA PHE A 70 13.33 0.36 -13.62
C PHE A 70 12.41 1.36 -14.34
N GLU A 71 11.93 0.96 -15.50
CA GLU A 71 10.81 1.53 -16.22
C GLU A 71 9.60 0.65 -15.96
N LEU A 72 8.54 1.21 -15.40
CA LEU A 72 7.35 0.45 -15.01
C LEU A 72 6.15 0.83 -15.87
N LYS A 73 5.54 -0.19 -16.48
CA LYS A 73 4.23 -0.08 -17.11
C LYS A 73 3.24 -0.91 -16.30
N ILE A 74 2.23 -0.23 -15.73
CA ILE A 74 1.30 -0.82 -14.78
C ILE A 74 -0.12 -0.61 -15.28
N SER A 75 -0.91 -1.69 -15.28
CA SER A 75 -2.36 -1.61 -15.46
C SER A 75 -3.08 -2.10 -14.22
N SER A 76 -4.09 -1.35 -13.78
CA SER A 76 -4.88 -1.65 -12.59
C SER A 76 -6.34 -1.86 -12.92
N GLU A 77 -6.96 -2.80 -12.22
CA GLU A 77 -8.37 -3.12 -12.32
C GLU A 77 -8.95 -3.22 -10.90
N SER A 78 -10.19 -2.74 -10.73
CA SER A 78 -10.89 -2.82 -9.46
C SER A 78 -12.32 -3.26 -9.69
N GLU A 79 -12.75 -4.28 -8.95
CA GLU A 79 -14.06 -4.88 -9.09
C GLU A 79 -14.77 -5.00 -7.73
N LYS A 80 -16.10 -4.75 -7.72
CA LYS A 80 -16.98 -5.02 -6.60
C LYS A 80 -17.91 -6.19 -6.96
N ILE A 81 -17.79 -7.27 -6.20
CA ILE A 81 -18.52 -8.52 -6.45
C ILE A 81 -19.49 -8.77 -5.29
N THR A 82 -20.75 -9.09 -5.59
CA THR A 82 -21.69 -9.58 -4.57
C THR A 82 -21.35 -11.04 -4.23
N THR A 83 -21.02 -11.31 -2.98
CA THR A 83 -20.64 -12.65 -2.51
C THR A 83 -21.77 -13.39 -1.81
N THR A 84 -22.71 -12.66 -1.18
CA THR A 84 -23.82 -13.26 -0.43
C THR A 84 -25.08 -12.43 -0.63
N LYS A 85 -26.22 -13.12 -0.77
CA LYS A 85 -27.56 -12.53 -0.85
C LYS A 85 -28.44 -13.12 0.25
N ASP A 86 -29.45 -12.37 0.68
CA ASP A 86 -30.53 -12.88 1.56
C ASP A 86 -31.59 -13.68 0.75
N ALA A 87 -32.60 -14.20 1.47
CA ALA A 87 -33.69 -14.96 0.86
C ALA A 87 -34.54 -14.13 -0.12
N ALA A 88 -34.52 -12.80 -0.03
CA ALA A 88 -35.21 -11.88 -0.92
C ALA A 88 -34.34 -11.47 -2.12
N GLY A 89 -33.09 -11.95 -2.20
CA GLY A 89 -32.16 -11.65 -3.29
C GLY A 89 -31.31 -10.40 -3.10
N ASN A 90 -31.43 -9.68 -1.95
CA ASN A 90 -30.64 -8.49 -1.69
C ASN A 90 -29.21 -8.86 -1.30
N ALA A 91 -28.23 -8.10 -1.79
CA ALA A 91 -26.85 -8.30 -1.43
C ALA A 91 -26.61 -8.03 0.06
N THR A 92 -26.03 -8.99 0.78
CA THR A 92 -25.68 -8.87 2.20
C THR A 92 -24.17 -8.75 2.42
N LYS A 93 -23.35 -9.27 1.49
CA LYS A 93 -21.89 -9.12 1.51
C LYS A 93 -21.37 -8.82 0.12
N PHE A 94 -20.30 -8.02 0.13
CA PHE A 94 -19.52 -7.69 -1.05
C PHE A 94 -18.06 -8.11 -0.88
N LYS A 95 -17.38 -8.32 -2.00
CA LYS A 95 -15.92 -8.42 -2.10
C LYS A 95 -15.44 -7.28 -2.99
N ASN A 96 -14.53 -6.45 -2.48
CA ASN A 96 -13.70 -5.60 -3.33
C ASN A 96 -12.44 -6.35 -3.69
N GLU A 97 -12.09 -6.36 -4.96
CA GLU A 97 -10.88 -6.96 -5.49
C GLU A 97 -10.16 -5.95 -6.37
N ILE A 98 -8.85 -5.87 -6.23
CA ILE A 98 -7.98 -5.15 -7.16
C ILE A 98 -6.98 -6.11 -7.75
N THR A 99 -6.72 -5.94 -9.05
CA THR A 99 -5.68 -6.66 -9.78
C THR A 99 -4.76 -5.64 -10.43
N ILE A 100 -3.45 -5.81 -10.23
CA ILE A 100 -2.43 -4.92 -10.75
C ILE A 100 -1.44 -5.76 -11.56
N ASN A 101 -1.34 -5.49 -12.84
CA ASN A 101 -0.37 -6.11 -13.75
C ASN A 101 0.81 -5.17 -13.94
N VAL A 102 2.02 -5.68 -13.72
CA VAL A 102 3.26 -4.92 -13.75
C VAL A 102 4.19 -5.50 -14.79
N GLN A 103 4.65 -4.65 -15.70
CA GLN A 103 5.76 -4.93 -16.61
C GLN A 103 6.96 -4.09 -16.16
N VAL A 104 8.11 -4.74 -16.01
CA VAL A 104 9.35 -4.13 -15.52
C VAL A 104 10.37 -4.20 -16.64
N SER A 105 10.81 -3.03 -17.11
CA SER A 105 11.89 -2.91 -18.08
C SER A 105 13.10 -2.21 -17.46
N MET A 106 14.27 -2.41 -18.08
CA MET A 106 15.51 -1.75 -17.73
C MET A 106 16.29 -1.46 -19.01
N GLY A 107 16.56 -0.18 -19.26
CA GLY A 107 17.19 0.26 -20.51
C GLY A 107 16.39 -0.16 -21.75
N GLY A 108 15.07 -0.01 -21.72
CA GLY A 108 14.16 -0.38 -22.80
C GLY A 108 13.93 -1.90 -23.00
N THR A 109 14.61 -2.75 -22.23
CA THR A 109 14.44 -4.22 -22.33
C THR A 109 13.54 -4.74 -21.22
N LEU A 110 12.49 -5.48 -21.57
CA LEU A 110 11.60 -6.15 -20.62
C LEU A 110 12.38 -7.20 -19.81
N LYS A 111 12.38 -7.07 -18.51
CA LYS A 111 13.04 -8.00 -17.56
C LYS A 111 12.08 -9.03 -17.01
N THR A 112 10.91 -8.57 -16.56
CA THR A 112 9.90 -9.43 -15.97
C THR A 112 8.51 -8.82 -16.06
N SER A 113 7.51 -9.66 -15.94
CA SER A 113 6.12 -9.24 -15.75
C SER A 113 5.46 -10.10 -14.67
N PHE A 114 4.61 -9.50 -13.87
CA PHE A 114 3.87 -10.21 -12.84
C PHE A 114 2.54 -9.52 -12.53
N SER A 115 1.65 -10.26 -11.87
CA SER A 115 0.40 -9.72 -11.35
C SER A 115 0.39 -9.79 -9.82
N VAL A 116 -0.30 -8.83 -9.22
CA VAL A 116 -0.63 -8.80 -7.79
C VAL A 116 -2.13 -8.58 -7.66
N ALA A 117 -2.80 -9.46 -6.91
CA ALA A 117 -4.22 -9.34 -6.60
C ALA A 117 -4.42 -9.26 -5.08
N GLU A 118 -5.29 -8.35 -4.65
CA GLU A 118 -5.70 -8.17 -3.27
C GLU A 118 -7.23 -8.08 -3.21
N ASN A 119 -7.81 -8.62 -2.16
CA ASN A 119 -9.25 -8.54 -1.97
C ASN A 119 -9.64 -8.43 -0.51
N PHE A 120 -10.87 -7.93 -0.28
CA PHE A 120 -11.47 -7.83 1.05
C PHE A 120 -12.97 -8.02 0.98
N ILE A 121 -13.52 -8.83 1.88
CA ILE A 121 -14.95 -9.11 2.00
C ILE A 121 -15.52 -8.29 3.16
N TYR A 122 -16.66 -7.62 2.93
CA TYR A 122 -17.32 -6.79 3.90
C TYR A 122 -18.85 -6.91 3.82
N ASN A 123 -19.52 -6.53 4.91
CA ASN A 123 -20.98 -6.55 4.98
C ASN A 123 -21.57 -5.33 4.25
N ASN A 124 -22.73 -5.52 3.67
CA ASN A 124 -23.53 -4.40 3.17
C ASN A 124 -24.00 -3.52 4.35
N ASN A 125 -24.13 -2.23 4.12
CA ASN A 125 -24.70 -1.26 5.03
C ASN A 125 -25.84 -0.51 4.34
N SER A 126 -26.96 -0.33 5.04
CA SER A 126 -28.13 0.43 4.54
C SER A 126 -27.82 1.92 4.35
N ASN A 127 -26.85 2.47 5.06
CA ASN A 127 -26.35 3.81 4.86
C ASN A 127 -25.35 3.84 3.68
N THR A 128 -25.86 4.23 2.52
CA THR A 128 -25.07 4.28 1.26
C THR A 128 -23.87 5.22 1.33
N SER A 129 -23.95 6.32 2.08
CA SER A 129 -22.82 7.27 2.23
C SER A 129 -21.67 6.69 3.03
N GLU A 130 -22.00 6.06 4.17
CA GLU A 130 -21.00 5.37 5.00
C GLU A 130 -20.38 4.20 4.25
N LEU A 131 -21.22 3.40 3.55
CA LEU A 131 -20.73 2.28 2.74
C LEU A 131 -19.75 2.74 1.68
N ARG A 132 -20.04 3.82 0.95
CA ARG A 132 -19.15 4.39 -0.06
C ARG A 132 -17.83 4.87 0.53
N THR A 133 -17.86 5.53 1.68
CA THR A 133 -16.65 5.97 2.39
C THR A 133 -15.79 4.76 2.80
N TYR A 134 -16.42 3.74 3.34
CA TYR A 134 -15.76 2.50 3.74
C TYR A 134 -15.15 1.75 2.55
N GLU A 135 -15.87 1.65 1.44
CA GLU A 135 -15.36 1.04 0.20
C GLU A 135 -14.13 1.77 -0.36
N ASN A 136 -14.12 3.10 -0.29
CA ASN A 136 -12.95 3.89 -0.69
C ASN A 136 -11.74 3.62 0.23
N GLN A 137 -11.96 3.47 1.54
CA GLN A 137 -10.90 3.11 2.49
C GLN A 137 -10.36 1.70 2.19
N ILE A 138 -11.25 0.72 1.96
CA ILE A 138 -10.87 -0.64 1.57
C ILE A 138 -10.00 -0.59 0.31
N LYS A 139 -10.44 0.09 -0.75
CA LYS A 139 -9.70 0.20 -2.01
C LYS A 139 -8.32 0.80 -1.80
N ASN A 140 -8.18 1.84 -0.98
CA ASN A 140 -6.91 2.45 -0.65
C ASN A 140 -5.98 1.48 0.10
N ASN A 141 -6.50 0.76 1.10
CA ASN A 141 -5.73 -0.22 1.88
C ASN A 141 -5.27 -1.40 1.01
N LEU A 142 -6.15 -1.93 0.15
CA LEU A 142 -5.78 -2.98 -0.80
C LEU A 142 -4.70 -2.51 -1.77
N THR A 143 -4.77 -1.25 -2.22
CA THR A 143 -3.76 -0.66 -3.08
C THR A 143 -2.42 -0.55 -2.36
N GLU A 144 -2.39 -0.11 -1.10
CA GLU A 144 -1.16 -0.08 -0.29
C GLU A 144 -0.54 -1.47 -0.17
N ALA A 145 -1.33 -2.47 0.22
CA ALA A 145 -0.85 -3.84 0.35
C ALA A 145 -0.30 -4.40 -0.97
N ALA A 146 -0.97 -4.09 -2.09
CA ALA A 146 -0.50 -4.49 -3.40
C ALA A 146 0.83 -3.80 -3.79
N VAL A 147 0.96 -2.50 -3.50
CA VAL A 147 2.19 -1.74 -3.78
C VAL A 147 3.35 -2.27 -2.96
N ASP A 148 3.15 -2.62 -1.69
CA ASP A 148 4.18 -3.21 -0.85
C ASP A 148 4.70 -4.53 -1.45
N LYS A 149 3.80 -5.37 -1.98
CA LYS A 149 4.18 -6.60 -2.71
C LYS A 149 4.92 -6.31 -4.01
N ILE A 150 4.52 -5.27 -4.75
CA ILE A 150 5.22 -4.82 -5.97
C ILE A 150 6.64 -4.38 -5.61
N VAL A 151 6.79 -3.50 -4.64
CA VAL A 151 8.10 -2.99 -4.17
C VAL A 151 9.01 -4.13 -3.71
N PHE A 152 8.46 -5.08 -2.96
CA PHE A 152 9.20 -6.28 -2.55
C PHE A 152 9.69 -7.08 -3.76
N LYS A 153 8.85 -7.32 -4.77
CA LYS A 153 9.23 -8.03 -6.00
C LYS A 153 10.30 -7.26 -6.79
N LEU A 154 10.16 -5.93 -6.91
CA LEU A 154 11.15 -5.08 -7.59
C LEU A 154 12.53 -5.16 -6.93
N ALA A 155 12.59 -5.15 -5.60
CA ALA A 155 13.84 -5.28 -4.85
C ALA A 155 14.58 -6.60 -5.16
N HIS A 156 13.83 -7.67 -5.46
CA HIS A 156 14.37 -9.01 -5.74
C HIS A 156 14.50 -9.32 -7.24
N THR A 157 14.11 -8.42 -8.13
CA THR A 157 14.31 -8.57 -9.59
C THR A 157 15.81 -8.44 -9.93
N LYS A 158 16.31 -9.36 -10.72
CA LYS A 158 17.73 -9.42 -11.16
C LYS A 158 17.96 -8.71 -12.48
#